data_af85a8d25b3f077b3b56a2c1dc8d4524
#
_entry.id   af85a8d25b3f077b3b56a2c1dc8d4524
#
_cell.length_a   1.000
_cell.length_b   1.000
_cell.length_c   1.000
_cell.angle_alpha   90.00
_cell.angle_beta   90.00
_cell.angle_gamma   90.00
#
_symmetry.space_group_name_H-M   'P 1'
#
loop_
_entity.id
_entity.type
_entity.pdbx_description
1 polymer ?
#
loop_
_entity_poly.entity_id
_entity_poly.type
_entity_poly.pdbx_seq_one_letter_code
_entity_poly.pdbx_strand_id
1 'polypeptide(L)'
;PTVESYAQAVEAARPSLNVGTLIGHTALRNNHMDDLFRPATADEIAAMRADLRLALSQGALGLSSGLAYATAFQATTEEVMALAEELAGEKGVYTTHLRSEFEPILDALDEAFRIGRHGKVPVVVSHHKCAGAKNWGRTKETLAFFDEMRQQQDIACDCYPYSASSSTLDMKQVTDEFDIVITWSEAQPEQAGKTLQQIADEWQVSLHDAAARLMPAGAIYHNMDEQD
;
A
#
# COMPACT_ATOMS: atom_id res chain seq x y z
N PRO A 1 3.26 7.24 19.11
CA PRO A 1 4.59 6.73 19.41
C PRO A 1 5.62 7.39 18.50
N THR A 2 6.82 7.70 19.01
CA THR A 2 7.95 8.22 18.25
C THR A 2 8.85 7.06 17.78
N VAL A 3 9.74 7.31 16.81
CA VAL A 3 10.75 6.31 16.39
C VAL A 3 11.62 5.91 17.56
N GLU A 4 12.00 6.86 18.41
CA GLU A 4 12.78 6.60 19.62
C GLU A 4 12.06 5.65 20.59
N SER A 5 10.77 5.89 20.87
CA SER A 5 9.99 5.00 21.75
C SER A 5 9.79 3.60 21.14
N TYR A 6 9.69 3.51 19.82
CA TYR A 6 9.66 2.24 19.11
C TYR A 6 10.99 1.49 19.22
N ALA A 7 12.11 2.17 19.00
CA ALA A 7 13.44 1.58 19.13
C ALA A 7 13.67 1.03 20.56
N GLN A 8 13.29 1.79 21.60
CA GLN A 8 13.36 1.32 23.00
C GLN A 8 12.52 0.06 23.23
N ALA A 9 11.33 -0.02 22.65
CA ALA A 9 10.47 -1.21 22.75
C ALA A 9 11.10 -2.42 22.03
N VAL A 10 11.71 -2.22 20.87
CA VAL A 10 12.43 -3.26 20.12
C VAL A 10 13.64 -3.76 20.92
N GLU A 11 14.44 -2.87 21.48
CA GLU A 11 15.59 -3.25 22.33
C GLU A 11 15.15 -4.06 23.56
N ALA A 12 14.05 -3.67 24.20
CA ALA A 12 13.49 -4.40 25.35
C ALA A 12 12.99 -5.80 24.96
N ALA A 13 12.40 -5.94 23.77
CA ALA A 13 11.90 -7.22 23.24
C ALA A 13 13.02 -8.18 22.81
N ARG A 14 14.24 -7.67 22.55
CA ARG A 14 15.42 -8.45 22.11
C ARG A 14 15.12 -9.41 20.95
N PRO A 15 14.62 -8.94 19.81
CA PRO A 15 14.31 -9.79 18.67
C PRO A 15 15.56 -10.48 18.13
N SER A 16 15.38 -11.64 17.51
CA SER A 16 16.47 -12.39 16.86
C SER A 16 16.93 -11.78 15.53
N LEU A 17 16.20 -10.79 15.00
CA LEU A 17 16.45 -10.11 13.74
C LEU A 17 16.72 -8.63 13.98
N ASN A 18 17.45 -8.02 13.05
CA ASN A 18 17.56 -6.56 12.99
C ASN A 18 16.20 -5.96 12.59
N VAL A 19 15.83 -4.85 13.21
CA VAL A 19 14.58 -4.15 12.97
C VAL A 19 14.89 -2.73 12.52
N GLY A 20 14.29 -2.33 11.39
CA GLY A 20 14.28 -0.96 10.90
C GLY A 20 12.84 -0.46 10.76
N THR A 21 12.64 0.85 10.81
CA THR A 21 11.30 1.44 10.69
C THR A 21 11.23 2.46 9.57
N LEU A 22 10.09 2.47 8.88
CA LEU A 22 9.68 3.51 7.93
C LEU A 22 8.55 4.32 8.55
N ILE A 23 8.43 5.57 8.16
CA ILE A 23 7.32 6.43 8.58
C ILE A 23 6.19 6.29 7.58
N GLY A 24 5.00 5.91 8.05
CA GLY A 24 3.82 5.76 7.22
C GLY A 24 3.20 7.11 6.86
N HIS A 25 3.00 7.38 5.56
CA HIS A 25 2.32 8.57 5.06
C HIS A 25 0.93 8.76 5.68
N THR A 26 0.11 7.69 5.73
CA THR A 26 -1.22 7.76 6.37
C THR A 26 -1.13 8.09 7.86
N ALA A 27 -0.09 7.64 8.56
CA ALA A 27 0.11 8.01 9.96
C ALA A 27 0.41 9.51 10.12
N LEU A 28 1.23 10.08 9.24
CA LEU A 28 1.47 11.53 9.20
C LEU A 28 0.17 12.31 8.92
N ARG A 29 -0.60 11.87 7.93
CA ARG A 29 -1.92 12.48 7.64
C ARG A 29 -2.84 12.43 8.86
N ASN A 30 -2.93 11.28 9.52
CA ASN A 30 -3.78 11.10 10.70
C ASN A 30 -3.38 11.98 11.90
N ASN A 31 -2.10 12.34 12.01
CA ASN A 31 -1.62 13.23 13.07
C ASN A 31 -1.99 14.70 12.85
N HIS A 32 -2.19 15.12 11.59
CA HIS A 32 -2.27 16.54 11.22
C HIS A 32 -3.55 16.92 10.48
N MET A 33 -4.39 15.95 10.09
CA MET A 33 -5.62 16.20 9.36
C MET A 33 -6.84 15.73 10.17
N ASP A 34 -7.90 16.49 10.09
CA ASP A 34 -9.20 16.17 10.68
C ASP A 34 -10.07 15.29 9.77
N ASP A 35 -9.80 15.33 8.45
CA ASP A 35 -10.46 14.53 7.43
C ASP A 35 -9.42 13.97 6.46
N LEU A 36 -9.28 12.64 6.41
CA LEU A 36 -8.33 11.95 5.54
C LEU A 36 -8.85 11.74 4.10
N PHE A 37 -10.12 12.04 3.84
CA PHE A 37 -10.76 11.85 2.54
C PHE A 37 -10.70 13.09 1.64
N ARG A 38 -9.79 14.02 1.93
CA ARG A 38 -9.47 15.20 1.12
C ARG A 38 -7.97 15.35 0.91
N PRO A 39 -7.50 16.15 -0.06
CA PRO A 39 -6.10 16.58 -0.13
C PRO A 39 -5.67 17.34 1.13
N ALA A 40 -4.39 17.23 1.51
CA ALA A 40 -3.82 18.01 2.58
C ALA A 40 -3.61 19.47 2.16
N THR A 41 -3.78 20.39 3.10
CA THR A 41 -3.43 21.81 2.93
C THR A 41 -1.91 22.01 3.02
N ALA A 42 -1.43 23.18 2.59
CA ALA A 42 -0.01 23.51 2.69
C ALA A 42 0.52 23.48 4.14
N ASP A 43 -0.29 23.93 5.11
CA ASP A 43 0.07 23.91 6.53
C ASP A 43 0.13 22.49 7.08
N GLU A 44 -0.79 21.60 6.70
CA GLU A 44 -0.78 20.18 7.07
C GLU A 44 0.43 19.48 6.47
N ILE A 45 0.76 19.74 5.19
CA ILE A 45 1.98 19.21 4.56
C ILE A 45 3.23 19.70 5.30
N ALA A 46 3.29 20.97 5.67
CA ALA A 46 4.42 21.51 6.42
C ALA A 46 4.59 20.83 7.80
N ALA A 47 3.48 20.55 8.49
CA ALA A 47 3.48 19.81 9.76
C ALA A 47 3.92 18.35 9.58
N MET A 48 3.41 17.65 8.57
CA MET A 48 3.83 16.29 8.22
C MET A 48 5.34 16.22 7.88
N ARG A 49 5.86 17.20 7.15
CA ARG A 49 7.31 17.33 6.84
C ARG A 49 8.14 17.48 8.12
N ALA A 50 7.67 18.28 9.09
CA ALA A 50 8.35 18.47 10.36
C ALA A 50 8.44 17.15 11.18
N ASP A 51 7.33 16.41 11.26
CA ASP A 51 7.30 15.11 11.92
C ASP A 51 8.21 14.09 11.22
N LEU A 52 8.20 14.06 9.87
CA LEU A 52 9.07 13.17 9.11
C LEU A 52 10.57 13.49 9.34
N ARG A 53 10.97 14.77 9.33
CA ARG A 53 12.36 15.17 9.67
C ARG A 53 12.76 14.71 11.06
N LEU A 54 11.88 14.90 12.06
CA LEU A 54 12.12 14.43 13.42
C LEU A 54 12.32 12.91 13.46
N ALA A 55 11.46 12.16 12.81
CA ALA A 55 11.53 10.72 12.75
C ALA A 55 12.82 10.22 12.07
N LEU A 56 13.24 10.85 10.97
CA LEU A 56 14.50 10.55 10.29
C LEU A 56 15.70 10.83 11.20
N SER A 57 15.69 11.95 11.93
CA SER A 57 16.75 12.26 12.91
C SER A 57 16.82 11.27 14.08
N GLN A 58 15.74 10.54 14.36
CA GLN A 58 15.65 9.47 15.35
C GLN A 58 15.99 8.08 14.78
N GLY A 59 16.38 7.99 13.51
CA GLY A 59 16.84 6.76 12.87
C GLY A 59 15.81 6.03 12.01
N ALA A 60 14.70 6.67 11.63
CA ALA A 60 13.82 6.12 10.60
C ALA A 60 14.56 5.98 9.27
N LEU A 61 14.29 4.88 8.53
CA LEU A 61 14.97 4.57 7.28
C LEU A 61 14.35 5.26 6.05
N GLY A 62 13.18 5.88 6.20
CA GLY A 62 12.50 6.54 5.09
C GLY A 62 11.01 6.69 5.30
N LEU A 63 10.32 6.89 4.18
CA LEU A 63 8.87 7.07 4.07
C LEU A 63 8.22 5.87 3.40
N SER A 64 7.08 5.42 3.91
CA SER A 64 6.21 4.46 3.21
C SER A 64 4.85 5.06 2.91
N SER A 65 4.27 4.74 1.75
CA SER A 65 2.91 5.14 1.39
C SER A 65 2.06 3.96 0.93
N GLY A 66 0.74 4.13 0.99
CA GLY A 66 -0.23 3.20 0.45
C GLY A 66 -1.36 3.99 -0.19
N LEU A 67 -1.15 4.49 -1.41
CA LEU A 67 -2.02 5.46 -2.06
C LEU A 67 -3.33 4.84 -2.60
N ALA A 68 -3.44 3.51 -2.64
CA ALA A 68 -4.68 2.79 -2.97
C ALA A 68 -5.73 2.86 -1.85
N TYR A 69 -5.30 3.01 -0.60
CA TYR A 69 -6.21 2.97 0.54
C TYR A 69 -7.04 4.24 0.67
N ALA A 70 -8.30 4.09 1.06
CA ALA A 70 -9.28 5.19 1.13
C ALA A 70 -8.77 6.43 1.89
N THR A 71 -8.03 6.22 2.99
CA THR A 71 -7.46 7.28 3.84
C THR A 71 -6.27 8.04 3.23
N ALA A 72 -5.72 7.54 2.10
CA ALA A 72 -4.61 8.17 1.38
C ALA A 72 -4.93 8.41 -0.10
N PHE A 73 -6.05 7.90 -0.61
CA PHE A 73 -6.38 7.96 -2.03
C PHE A 73 -6.52 9.39 -2.56
N GLN A 74 -6.98 10.32 -1.72
CA GLN A 74 -7.12 11.73 -2.06
C GLN A 74 -5.82 12.55 -1.90
N ALA A 75 -4.74 11.93 -1.41
CA ALA A 75 -3.44 12.60 -1.39
C ALA A 75 -2.97 12.88 -2.80
N THR A 76 -2.54 14.11 -3.07
CA THR A 76 -1.98 14.46 -4.37
C THR A 76 -0.55 13.94 -4.50
N THR A 77 -0.08 13.77 -5.73
CA THR A 77 1.33 13.40 -5.98
C THR A 77 2.28 14.44 -5.39
N GLU A 78 1.91 15.73 -5.46
CA GLU A 78 2.68 16.86 -4.93
C GLU A 78 2.81 16.81 -3.39
N GLU A 79 1.77 16.34 -2.68
CA GLU A 79 1.84 16.11 -1.23
C GLU A 79 2.95 15.10 -0.91
N VAL A 80 2.97 13.96 -1.62
CA VAL A 80 3.98 12.92 -1.38
C VAL A 80 5.36 13.35 -1.87
N MET A 81 5.46 14.11 -2.97
CA MET A 81 6.72 14.71 -3.43
C MET A 81 7.33 15.64 -2.38
N ALA A 82 6.51 16.50 -1.75
CA ALA A 82 6.98 17.40 -0.69
C ALA A 82 7.51 16.64 0.53
N LEU A 83 6.93 15.48 0.88
CA LEU A 83 7.47 14.61 1.92
C LEU A 83 8.77 13.92 1.48
N ALA A 84 8.84 13.45 0.23
CA ALA A 84 10.02 12.77 -0.29
C ALA A 84 11.28 13.67 -0.32
N GLU A 85 11.13 14.99 -0.44
CA GLU A 85 12.24 15.95 -0.33
C GLU A 85 13.02 15.83 0.99
N GLU A 86 12.33 15.47 2.09
CA GLU A 86 12.96 15.36 3.41
C GLU A 86 13.91 14.14 3.52
N LEU A 87 13.78 13.16 2.61
CA LEU A 87 14.57 11.93 2.63
C LEU A 87 15.98 12.13 2.03
N ALA A 88 16.17 13.10 1.13
CA ALA A 88 17.41 13.25 0.34
C ALA A 88 18.66 13.47 1.21
N GLY A 89 18.54 14.26 2.29
CA GLY A 89 19.65 14.55 3.19
C GLY A 89 20.06 13.39 4.10
N GLU A 90 19.15 12.45 4.33
CA GLU A 90 19.28 11.37 5.32
C GLU A 90 19.54 10.00 4.67
N LYS A 91 19.78 9.95 3.35
CA LYS A 91 19.89 8.70 2.57
C LYS A 91 18.67 7.78 2.76
N GLY A 92 17.50 8.38 2.91
CA GLY A 92 16.25 7.66 3.12
C GLY A 92 15.79 6.95 1.87
N VAL A 93 14.86 6.00 2.05
CA VAL A 93 14.18 5.28 0.96
C VAL A 93 12.70 5.63 0.93
N TYR A 94 12.13 5.72 -0.25
CA TYR A 94 10.68 5.78 -0.44
C TYR A 94 10.15 4.40 -0.84
N THR A 95 9.21 3.86 -0.07
CA THR A 95 8.52 2.61 -0.39
C THR A 95 7.04 2.88 -0.61
N THR A 96 6.41 2.12 -1.49
CA THR A 96 5.00 2.39 -1.78
C THR A 96 4.21 1.14 -2.17
N HIS A 97 3.02 0.98 -1.57
CA HIS A 97 1.91 0.31 -2.20
C HIS A 97 1.34 1.29 -3.23
N LEU A 98 1.34 0.91 -4.50
CA LEU A 98 0.93 1.77 -5.61
C LEU A 98 -0.51 2.29 -5.43
N ARG A 99 -0.83 3.41 -6.07
CA ARG A 99 -2.20 3.95 -6.12
C ARG A 99 -3.18 2.99 -6.79
N SER A 100 -2.69 2.20 -7.74
CA SER A 100 -3.44 1.12 -8.37
C SER A 100 -2.50 0.01 -8.81
N GLU A 101 -2.90 -1.22 -8.62
CA GLU A 101 -2.25 -2.44 -9.13
C GLU A 101 -3.10 -3.07 -10.25
N PHE A 102 -4.19 -2.40 -10.66
CA PHE A 102 -5.13 -2.81 -11.70
C PHE A 102 -4.80 -2.14 -13.04
N GLU A 103 -5.80 -1.91 -13.89
CA GLU A 103 -5.60 -1.36 -15.24
C GLU A 103 -4.63 -0.17 -15.33
N PRO A 104 -4.71 0.89 -14.48
CA PRO A 104 -3.81 2.03 -14.55
C PRO A 104 -2.46 1.81 -13.84
N ILE A 105 -1.96 0.56 -13.79
CA ILE A 105 -0.72 0.22 -13.07
C ILE A 105 0.51 0.99 -13.59
N LEU A 106 0.62 1.25 -14.89
CA LEU A 106 1.75 2.00 -15.44
C LEU A 106 1.72 3.46 -15.00
N ASP A 107 0.55 4.08 -14.93
CA ASP A 107 0.41 5.45 -14.41
C ASP A 107 0.78 5.51 -12.92
N ALA A 108 0.40 4.48 -12.16
CA ALA A 108 0.74 4.37 -10.74
C ALA A 108 2.25 4.12 -10.51
N LEU A 109 2.91 3.37 -11.39
CA LEU A 109 4.37 3.20 -11.40
C LEU A 109 5.07 4.52 -11.75
N ASP A 110 4.61 5.23 -12.79
CA ASP A 110 5.17 6.55 -13.15
C ASP A 110 5.02 7.55 -12.00
N GLU A 111 3.85 7.57 -11.32
CA GLU A 111 3.66 8.39 -10.12
C GLU A 111 4.74 8.09 -9.06
N ALA A 112 4.94 6.81 -8.72
CA ALA A 112 5.93 6.40 -7.73
C ALA A 112 7.35 6.81 -8.14
N PHE A 113 7.71 6.62 -9.40
CA PHE A 113 9.03 6.98 -9.93
C PHE A 113 9.24 8.50 -10.00
N ARG A 114 8.21 9.27 -10.33
CA ARG A 114 8.23 10.74 -10.28
C ARG A 114 8.48 11.25 -8.87
N ILE A 115 7.83 10.67 -7.86
CA ILE A 115 8.04 11.00 -6.45
C ILE A 115 9.52 10.77 -6.08
N GLY A 116 10.07 9.60 -6.42
CA GLY A 116 11.47 9.29 -6.15
C GLY A 116 12.46 10.22 -6.86
N ARG A 117 12.22 10.52 -8.15
CA ARG A 117 13.06 11.48 -8.92
C ARG A 117 13.02 12.88 -8.30
N HIS A 118 11.83 13.34 -7.90
CA HIS A 118 11.67 14.64 -7.25
C HIS A 118 12.43 14.70 -5.93
N GLY A 119 12.25 13.70 -5.07
CA GLY A 119 12.95 13.59 -3.78
C GLY A 119 14.44 13.21 -3.91
N LYS A 120 14.91 12.80 -5.10
CA LYS A 120 16.27 12.27 -5.35
C LYS A 120 16.62 11.10 -4.42
N VAL A 121 15.69 10.19 -4.27
CA VAL A 121 15.76 9.03 -3.37
C VAL A 121 15.46 7.72 -4.10
N PRO A 122 16.03 6.61 -3.62
CA PRO A 122 15.65 5.28 -4.09
C PRO A 122 14.16 5.01 -3.87
N VAL A 123 13.55 4.27 -4.80
CA VAL A 123 12.16 3.82 -4.71
C VAL A 123 12.08 2.31 -4.65
N VAL A 124 11.30 1.78 -3.72
CA VAL A 124 10.94 0.36 -3.69
C VAL A 124 9.43 0.24 -3.83
N VAL A 125 8.98 -0.35 -4.93
CA VAL A 125 7.57 -0.71 -5.11
C VAL A 125 7.31 -1.99 -4.33
N SER A 126 6.53 -1.91 -3.28
CA SER A 126 6.22 -3.05 -2.41
C SER A 126 5.27 -4.02 -3.10
N HIS A 127 5.51 -5.32 -2.92
CA HIS A 127 4.66 -6.42 -3.39
C HIS A 127 4.11 -6.18 -4.81
N HIS A 128 4.99 -5.84 -5.75
CA HIS A 128 4.61 -5.56 -7.13
C HIS A 128 3.82 -6.72 -7.73
N LYS A 129 2.68 -6.40 -8.33
CA LYS A 129 1.79 -7.35 -9.01
C LYS A 129 0.88 -6.65 -10.01
N CYS A 130 0.38 -7.42 -10.97
CA CYS A 130 -0.70 -7.02 -11.87
C CYS A 130 -2.00 -7.68 -11.41
N ALA A 131 -2.82 -6.96 -10.65
CA ALA A 131 -4.02 -7.49 -10.04
C ALA A 131 -5.25 -7.39 -10.94
N GLY A 132 -6.13 -8.41 -10.84
CA GLY A 132 -7.39 -8.49 -11.59
C GLY A 132 -7.26 -9.22 -12.93
N ALA A 133 -8.26 -10.02 -13.28
CA ALA A 133 -8.23 -10.92 -14.45
C ALA A 133 -7.88 -10.21 -15.76
N LYS A 134 -8.29 -8.96 -15.94
CA LYS A 134 -7.99 -8.15 -17.12
C LYS A 134 -6.54 -7.70 -17.24
N ASN A 135 -5.76 -7.84 -16.16
CA ASN A 135 -4.35 -7.43 -16.10
C ASN A 135 -3.39 -8.62 -16.13
N TRP A 136 -3.87 -9.83 -16.16
CA TRP A 136 -3.03 -11.02 -16.25
C TRP A 136 -2.14 -10.98 -17.49
N GLY A 137 -0.87 -11.33 -17.32
CA GLY A 137 0.17 -11.28 -18.36
C GLY A 137 0.85 -9.92 -18.55
N ARG A 138 0.49 -8.89 -17.77
CA ARG A 138 1.06 -7.54 -17.91
C ARG A 138 2.38 -7.32 -17.18
N THR A 139 2.87 -8.29 -16.39
CA THR A 139 4.18 -8.19 -15.73
C THR A 139 5.32 -7.96 -16.73
N LYS A 140 5.25 -8.50 -17.93
CA LYS A 140 6.23 -8.22 -19.00
C LYS A 140 6.29 -6.72 -19.34
N GLU A 141 5.13 -6.05 -19.38
CA GLU A 141 5.01 -4.63 -19.65
C GLU A 141 5.56 -3.80 -18.48
N THR A 142 5.16 -4.13 -17.26
CA THR A 142 5.61 -3.40 -16.07
C THR A 142 7.10 -3.58 -15.81
N LEU A 143 7.66 -4.79 -15.97
CA LEU A 143 9.09 -5.04 -15.80
C LEU A 143 9.93 -4.32 -16.87
N ALA A 144 9.45 -4.26 -18.13
CA ALA A 144 10.11 -3.45 -19.16
C ALA A 144 10.15 -1.97 -18.78
N PHE A 145 9.08 -1.44 -18.16
CA PHE A 145 9.05 -0.08 -17.66
C PHE A 145 10.01 0.14 -16.47
N PHE A 146 10.14 -0.83 -15.56
CA PHE A 146 11.18 -0.81 -14.52
C PHE A 146 12.59 -0.74 -15.14
N ASP A 147 12.88 -1.56 -16.15
CA ASP A 147 14.20 -1.62 -16.79
C ASP A 147 14.55 -0.31 -17.51
N GLU A 148 13.59 0.35 -18.13
CA GLU A 148 13.75 1.68 -18.71
C GLU A 148 14.06 2.73 -17.62
N MET A 149 13.28 2.78 -16.56
CA MET A 149 13.42 3.78 -15.51
C MET A 149 14.67 3.59 -14.66
N ARG A 150 15.16 2.36 -14.48
CA ARG A 150 16.43 2.06 -13.79
C ARG A 150 17.66 2.71 -14.42
N GLN A 151 17.59 3.08 -15.68
CA GLN A 151 18.67 3.82 -16.34
C GLN A 151 18.80 5.27 -15.83
N GLN A 152 17.79 5.79 -15.16
CA GLN A 152 17.69 7.19 -14.76
C GLN A 152 17.67 7.38 -13.25
N GLN A 153 17.27 6.37 -12.48
CA GLN A 153 17.12 6.45 -11.03
C GLN A 153 17.23 5.07 -10.36
N ASP A 154 17.50 5.08 -9.07
CA ASP A 154 17.57 3.86 -8.26
C ASP A 154 16.15 3.41 -7.88
N ILE A 155 15.71 2.31 -8.48
CA ILE A 155 14.37 1.72 -8.26
C ILE A 155 14.46 0.21 -8.15
N ALA A 156 13.63 -0.35 -7.28
CA ALA A 156 13.45 -1.78 -7.06
C ALA A 156 11.99 -2.11 -6.80
N CYS A 157 11.67 -3.38 -6.79
CA CYS A 157 10.41 -3.89 -6.24
C CYS A 157 10.70 -5.14 -5.42
N ASP A 158 9.80 -5.47 -4.54
CA ASP A 158 9.67 -6.80 -3.96
C ASP A 158 8.38 -7.49 -4.45
N CYS A 159 8.30 -8.79 -4.30
CA CYS A 159 7.12 -9.59 -4.61
C CYS A 159 7.03 -10.75 -3.62
N TYR A 160 5.88 -11.41 -3.57
CA TYR A 160 5.68 -12.64 -2.82
C TYR A 160 5.32 -13.80 -3.78
N PRO A 161 5.63 -15.06 -3.43
CA PRO A 161 5.48 -16.20 -4.33
C PRO A 161 4.06 -16.80 -4.27
N TYR A 162 3.03 -15.96 -4.41
CA TYR A 162 1.63 -16.36 -4.39
C TYR A 162 0.86 -15.65 -5.49
N SER A 163 -0.10 -16.33 -6.10
CA SER A 163 -1.04 -15.77 -7.08
C SER A 163 -2.28 -15.13 -6.43
N ALA A 164 -2.23 -14.86 -5.12
CA ALA A 164 -3.32 -14.27 -4.37
C ALA A 164 -2.80 -13.16 -3.44
N SER A 165 -3.59 -12.10 -3.30
CA SER A 165 -3.36 -11.01 -2.36
C SER A 165 -4.27 -11.12 -1.14
N SER A 166 -3.83 -10.62 0.01
CA SER A 166 -4.61 -10.58 1.25
C SER A 166 -4.76 -9.15 1.75
N SER A 167 -6.01 -8.74 2.00
CA SER A 167 -6.34 -7.40 2.50
C SER A 167 -7.68 -7.40 3.24
N THR A 168 -8.17 -6.22 3.61
CA THR A 168 -9.56 -6.05 4.02
C THR A 168 -10.49 -6.30 2.84
N LEU A 169 -11.72 -6.78 3.12
CA LEU A 169 -12.74 -6.91 2.08
C LEU A 169 -13.11 -5.54 1.53
N ASP A 170 -12.83 -5.32 0.24
CA ASP A 170 -13.09 -4.07 -0.48
C ASP A 170 -14.21 -4.28 -1.50
N MET A 171 -15.29 -3.50 -1.35
CA MET A 171 -16.45 -3.54 -2.26
C MET A 171 -16.10 -3.28 -3.73
N LYS A 172 -15.01 -2.54 -4.00
CA LYS A 172 -14.54 -2.26 -5.37
C LYS A 172 -13.89 -3.46 -6.05
N GLN A 173 -13.46 -4.44 -5.26
CA GLN A 173 -12.82 -5.67 -5.75
C GLN A 173 -13.77 -6.87 -5.77
N VAL A 174 -15.05 -6.68 -5.40
CA VAL A 174 -16.05 -7.75 -5.47
C VAL A 174 -16.38 -8.07 -6.92
N THR A 175 -16.09 -9.29 -7.33
CA THR A 175 -16.25 -9.79 -8.70
C THR A 175 -16.47 -11.31 -8.71
N ASP A 176 -16.92 -11.85 -9.83
CA ASP A 176 -17.01 -13.28 -10.14
C ASP A 176 -15.86 -13.75 -11.08
N GLU A 177 -14.92 -12.86 -11.42
CA GLU A 177 -13.79 -13.18 -12.33
C GLU A 177 -12.72 -14.04 -11.66
N PHE A 178 -12.67 -14.07 -10.32
CA PHE A 178 -11.72 -14.88 -9.52
C PHE A 178 -12.27 -15.14 -8.11
N ASP A 179 -11.72 -16.15 -7.43
CA ASP A 179 -12.14 -16.50 -6.09
C ASP A 179 -11.73 -15.44 -5.05
N ILE A 180 -12.68 -15.09 -4.16
CA ILE A 180 -12.49 -14.24 -3.01
C ILE A 180 -12.79 -15.06 -1.77
N VAL A 181 -11.77 -15.40 -0.96
CA VAL A 181 -11.92 -16.20 0.26
C VAL A 181 -11.98 -15.27 1.47
N ILE A 182 -13.03 -15.40 2.27
CA ILE A 182 -13.20 -14.61 3.50
C ILE A 182 -12.30 -15.18 4.59
N THR A 183 -11.41 -14.37 5.13
CA THR A 183 -10.46 -14.80 6.19
C THR A 183 -11.02 -14.58 7.59
N TRP A 184 -11.79 -13.53 7.77
CA TRP A 184 -12.52 -13.19 8.99
C TRP A 184 -13.67 -12.25 8.66
N SER A 185 -14.67 -12.19 9.53
CA SER A 185 -15.75 -11.19 9.50
C SER A 185 -16.18 -10.89 10.93
N GLU A 186 -16.35 -9.62 11.28
CA GLU A 186 -16.89 -9.26 12.59
C GLU A 186 -18.38 -9.58 12.69
N ALA A 187 -19.12 -9.35 11.60
CA ALA A 187 -20.56 -9.52 11.57
C ALA A 187 -20.98 -11.01 11.45
N GLN A 188 -20.15 -11.84 10.79
CA GLN A 188 -20.47 -13.24 10.46
C GLN A 188 -19.21 -14.13 10.60
N PRO A 189 -18.68 -14.32 11.82
CA PRO A 189 -17.40 -15.02 12.02
C PRO A 189 -17.38 -16.47 11.50
N GLU A 190 -18.55 -17.14 11.46
CA GLU A 190 -18.70 -18.51 10.99
C GLU A 190 -18.51 -18.66 9.47
N GLN A 191 -18.46 -17.57 8.73
CA GLN A 191 -18.24 -17.58 7.28
C GLN A 191 -16.75 -17.60 6.90
N ALA A 192 -15.85 -17.45 7.87
CA ALA A 192 -14.42 -17.52 7.62
C ALA A 192 -14.00 -18.85 6.97
N GLY A 193 -13.15 -18.78 5.95
CA GLY A 193 -12.68 -19.92 5.16
C GLY A 193 -13.53 -20.28 3.95
N LYS A 194 -14.71 -19.66 3.78
CA LYS A 194 -15.55 -19.85 2.58
C LYS A 194 -15.22 -18.82 1.50
N THR A 195 -15.52 -19.18 0.25
CA THR A 195 -15.49 -18.17 -0.82
C THR A 195 -16.72 -17.26 -0.72
N LEU A 196 -16.58 -16.03 -1.20
CA LEU A 196 -17.68 -15.08 -1.26
C LEU A 196 -18.85 -15.62 -2.12
N GLN A 197 -18.53 -16.38 -3.18
CA GLN A 197 -19.55 -17.03 -4.01
C GLN A 197 -20.36 -18.08 -3.22
N GLN A 198 -19.68 -18.94 -2.44
CA GLN A 198 -20.36 -19.93 -1.58
C GLN A 198 -21.32 -19.27 -0.59
N ILE A 199 -20.87 -18.15 0.01
CA ILE A 199 -21.69 -17.39 0.97
C ILE A 199 -22.89 -16.73 0.26
N ALA A 200 -22.69 -16.14 -0.91
CA ALA A 200 -23.75 -15.54 -1.70
C ALA A 200 -24.82 -16.57 -2.10
N ASP A 201 -24.39 -17.78 -2.53
CA ASP A 201 -25.28 -18.88 -2.88
C ASP A 201 -26.06 -19.39 -1.66
N GLU A 202 -25.41 -19.60 -0.51
CA GLU A 202 -26.06 -20.00 0.74
C GLU A 202 -27.13 -18.99 1.18
N TRP A 203 -26.83 -17.71 1.05
CA TRP A 203 -27.75 -16.64 1.44
C TRP A 203 -28.74 -16.23 0.36
N GLN A 204 -28.61 -16.79 -0.85
CA GLN A 204 -29.42 -16.45 -2.01
C GLN A 204 -29.45 -14.94 -2.32
N VAL A 205 -28.27 -14.33 -2.34
CA VAL A 205 -28.06 -12.90 -2.59
C VAL A 205 -26.96 -12.66 -3.62
N SER A 206 -26.79 -11.42 -4.07
CA SER A 206 -25.65 -11.04 -4.92
C SER A 206 -24.31 -11.10 -4.14
N LEU A 207 -23.18 -11.20 -4.87
CA LEU A 207 -21.84 -11.11 -4.27
C LEU A 207 -21.67 -9.80 -3.49
N HIS A 208 -22.15 -8.68 -4.02
CA HIS A 208 -22.08 -7.39 -3.36
C HIS A 208 -22.92 -7.33 -2.08
N ASP A 209 -24.13 -7.92 -2.07
CA ASP A 209 -24.95 -7.98 -0.86
C ASP A 209 -24.32 -8.90 0.19
N ALA A 210 -23.72 -10.02 -0.23
CA ALA A 210 -22.99 -10.90 0.67
C ALA A 210 -21.78 -10.17 1.28
N ALA A 211 -20.97 -9.52 0.46
CA ALA A 211 -19.82 -8.72 0.92
C ALA A 211 -20.25 -7.63 1.91
N ALA A 212 -21.32 -6.88 1.60
CA ALA A 212 -21.84 -5.83 2.48
C ALA A 212 -22.27 -6.36 3.87
N ARG A 213 -22.85 -7.57 3.93
CA ARG A 213 -23.26 -8.21 5.20
C ARG A 213 -22.09 -8.74 6.02
N LEU A 214 -20.94 -9.02 5.37
CA LEU A 214 -19.74 -9.53 6.02
C LEU A 214 -18.92 -8.43 6.66
N MET A 215 -19.02 -7.20 6.17
CA MET A 215 -18.14 -6.08 6.61
C MET A 215 -18.37 -5.66 8.06
N PRO A 216 -17.29 -5.25 8.78
CA PRO A 216 -15.90 -5.30 8.34
C PRO A 216 -15.37 -6.73 8.29
N ALA A 217 -14.57 -7.03 7.27
CA ALA A 217 -14.05 -8.37 7.01
C ALA A 217 -12.66 -8.33 6.35
N GLY A 218 -11.95 -9.44 6.38
CA GLY A 218 -10.73 -9.67 5.62
C GLY A 218 -10.96 -10.67 4.49
N ALA A 219 -10.18 -10.55 3.42
CA ALA A 219 -10.28 -11.41 2.26
C ALA A 219 -8.93 -11.77 1.65
N ILE A 220 -8.85 -12.94 1.04
CA ILE A 220 -7.82 -13.34 0.08
C ILE A 220 -8.46 -13.28 -1.30
N TYR A 221 -7.81 -12.54 -2.20
CA TYR A 221 -8.23 -12.37 -3.58
C TYR A 221 -7.30 -13.18 -4.49
N HIS A 222 -7.80 -14.19 -5.20
CA HIS A 222 -7.04 -14.96 -6.19
C HIS A 222 -6.96 -14.19 -7.51
N ASN A 223 -6.42 -12.98 -7.46
CA ASN A 223 -6.52 -11.96 -8.47
C ASN A 223 -5.28 -11.80 -9.36
N MET A 224 -4.30 -12.71 -9.25
CA MET A 224 -3.07 -12.71 -10.05
C MET A 224 -2.95 -13.99 -10.88
N ASP A 225 -2.18 -13.93 -11.97
CA ASP A 225 -1.82 -15.11 -12.77
C ASP A 225 -0.52 -15.73 -12.24
N GLU A 226 -0.43 -17.06 -12.22
CA GLU A 226 0.77 -17.79 -11.77
C GLU A 226 1.98 -17.54 -12.67
N GLN A 227 1.79 -17.05 -13.89
CA GLN A 227 2.86 -16.75 -14.84
C GLN A 227 3.34 -15.29 -14.79
N ASP A 228 2.67 -14.44 -14.00
CA ASP A 228 3.07 -13.08 -13.70
C ASP A 228 4.02 -13.04 -12.48
#